data_011bf4cc6a2fc865ae7ef4b0feaf69fd
#
_entry.id   011bf4cc6a2fc865ae7ef4b0feaf69fd
#
_cell.length_a   1.000
_cell.length_b   1.000
_cell.length_c   1.000
_cell.angle_alpha   90.00
_cell.angle_beta   90.00
_cell.angle_gamma   90.00
#
_symmetry.space_group_name_H-M   'P 1'
#
loop_
_entity.id
_entity.type
_entity.pdbx_description
1 polymer ?
#
loop_
_entity_poly.entity_id
_entity_poly.type
_entity_poly.pdbx_seq_one_letter_code
_entity_poly.pdbx_strand_id
1 'polypeptide(L)'
;YDMGDSNPIATFGYVAEQMKARGLAFLCARESLGDNRIGPQLKKIFGGIYIANEGFTAKTAQQVLDAGEADAVAFGKTFIANPDLPQRFAISAALNEPKPDLFYAQGPAGYIDYPALS
;
A
#
# COMPACT_ATOMS: atom_id res chain seq x y z
N TYR A 1 6.21 16.52 -1.69
CA TYR A 1 6.66 16.13 -3.01
C TYR A 1 5.77 16.64 -4.15
N ASP A 2 5.29 17.75 -4.18
CA ASP A 2 4.67 18.58 -5.24
C ASP A 2 4.41 17.89 -6.60
N MET A 3 3.92 16.66 -6.58
CA MET A 3 3.48 15.94 -7.76
C MET A 3 1.96 15.87 -7.74
N GLY A 4 1.35 16.50 -8.73
CA GLY A 4 -0.09 16.49 -8.92
C GLY A 4 -0.44 16.27 -10.38
N ASP A 5 -1.68 15.90 -10.63
CA ASP A 5 -2.25 15.76 -11.96
C ASP A 5 -3.60 16.47 -11.98
N SER A 6 -3.87 17.23 -13.04
CA SER A 6 -5.11 17.97 -13.18
C SER A 6 -6.32 17.06 -13.50
N ASN A 7 -6.06 15.86 -14.02
CA ASN A 7 -7.08 14.87 -14.33
C ASN A 7 -6.56 13.44 -14.07
N PRO A 8 -6.40 13.06 -12.79
CA PRO A 8 -5.79 11.78 -12.43
C PRO A 8 -6.44 10.56 -13.07
N ILE A 9 -7.77 10.57 -13.19
CA ILE A 9 -8.48 9.41 -13.77
C ILE A 9 -8.20 9.27 -15.29
N ALA A 10 -8.04 10.34 -16.02
CA ALA A 10 -7.69 10.27 -17.42
C ALA A 10 -6.24 9.74 -17.58
N THR A 11 -5.31 10.29 -16.82
CA THR A 11 -3.90 9.94 -16.90
C THR A 11 -3.66 8.50 -16.42
N PHE A 12 -4.05 8.18 -15.20
CA PHE A 12 -3.78 6.86 -14.62
C PHE A 12 -4.73 5.77 -15.12
N GLY A 13 -5.93 6.14 -15.55
CA GLY A 13 -6.83 5.22 -16.25
C GLY A 13 -6.21 4.73 -17.55
N TYR A 14 -5.65 5.63 -18.36
CA TYR A 14 -4.91 5.27 -19.56
C TYR A 14 -3.70 4.33 -19.24
N VAL A 15 -2.94 4.66 -18.20
CA VAL A 15 -1.84 3.80 -17.75
C VAL A 15 -2.35 2.39 -17.39
N ALA A 16 -3.45 2.30 -16.64
CA ALA A 16 -4.03 1.03 -16.26
C ALA A 16 -4.48 0.19 -17.47
N GLU A 17 -5.10 0.82 -18.48
CA GLU A 17 -5.46 0.19 -19.75
C GLU A 17 -4.23 -0.36 -20.49
N GLN A 18 -3.18 0.43 -20.57
CA GLN A 18 -1.94 0.03 -21.22
C GLN A 18 -1.23 -1.12 -20.49
N MET A 19 -1.27 -1.14 -19.17
CA MET A 19 -0.72 -2.23 -18.36
C MET A 19 -1.54 -3.52 -18.52
N LYS A 20 -2.87 -3.41 -18.55
CA LYS A 20 -3.76 -4.53 -18.89
C LYS A 20 -3.44 -5.13 -20.26
N ALA A 21 -3.32 -4.29 -21.29
CA ALA A 21 -3.03 -4.72 -22.65
C ALA A 21 -1.68 -5.45 -22.77
N ARG A 22 -0.73 -5.15 -21.89
CA ARG A 22 0.57 -5.80 -21.80
C ARG A 22 0.59 -7.07 -20.93
N GLY A 23 -0.52 -7.44 -20.33
CA GLY A 23 -0.63 -8.64 -19.51
C GLY A 23 0.21 -8.61 -18.24
N LEU A 24 0.37 -7.43 -17.60
CA LEU A 24 1.11 -7.33 -16.35
C LEU A 24 0.40 -8.09 -15.24
N ALA A 25 1.18 -8.71 -14.34
CA ALA A 25 0.68 -9.59 -13.29
C ALA A 25 -0.20 -8.84 -12.26
N PHE A 26 0.15 -7.61 -11.92
CA PHE A 26 -0.61 -6.77 -10.98
C PHE A 26 -0.35 -5.28 -11.22
N LEU A 27 -1.23 -4.45 -10.70
CA LEU A 27 -1.07 -3.00 -10.60
C LEU A 27 -0.96 -2.63 -9.13
N CYS A 28 0.13 -1.95 -8.76
CA CYS A 28 0.27 -1.36 -7.43
C CYS A 28 0.24 0.16 -7.56
N ALA A 29 -0.72 0.82 -6.90
CA ALA A 29 -0.83 2.26 -6.94
C ALA A 29 -0.72 2.87 -5.54
N ARG A 30 0.03 3.97 -5.47
CA ARG A 30 0.17 4.80 -4.28
C ARG A 30 -0.84 5.93 -4.35
N GLU A 31 -1.81 5.94 -3.45
CA GLU A 31 -2.88 6.92 -3.42
C GLU A 31 -3.30 7.20 -1.97
N SER A 32 -3.25 8.46 -1.58
CA SER A 32 -3.71 8.87 -0.24
C SER A 32 -5.19 8.57 -0.03
N LEU A 33 -5.56 8.20 1.19
CA LEU A 33 -6.95 8.00 1.58
C LEU A 33 -7.70 9.34 1.52
N GLY A 34 -8.92 9.32 0.99
CA GLY A 34 -9.78 10.49 0.86
C GLY A 34 -10.96 10.24 -0.07
N ASP A 35 -11.84 11.24 -0.19
CA ASP A 35 -13.11 11.11 -0.93
C ASP A 35 -12.93 11.04 -2.45
N ASN A 36 -11.80 11.52 -2.98
CA ASN A 36 -11.53 11.58 -4.42
C ASN A 36 -10.61 10.45 -4.91
N ARG A 37 -10.60 9.30 -4.23
CA ARG A 37 -9.79 8.16 -4.62
C ARG A 37 -10.22 7.60 -5.97
N ILE A 38 -9.24 7.31 -6.81
CA ILE A 38 -9.45 6.67 -8.12
C ILE A 38 -9.04 5.18 -8.13
N GLY A 39 -8.42 4.68 -7.07
CA GLY A 39 -7.97 3.30 -6.95
C GLY A 39 -9.00 2.25 -7.33
N PRO A 40 -10.26 2.31 -6.82
CA PRO A 40 -11.32 1.38 -7.22
C PRO A 40 -11.63 1.40 -8.72
N GLN A 41 -11.53 2.57 -9.36
CA GLN A 41 -11.69 2.71 -10.81
C GLN A 41 -10.51 2.12 -11.57
N LEU A 42 -9.27 2.36 -11.10
CA LEU A 42 -8.05 1.78 -11.68
C LEU A 42 -8.10 0.24 -11.63
N LYS A 43 -8.57 -0.34 -10.52
CA LYS A 43 -8.78 -1.78 -10.41
C LYS A 43 -9.72 -2.30 -11.51
N LYS A 44 -10.84 -1.62 -11.74
CA LYS A 44 -11.82 -2.02 -12.78
C LYS A 44 -11.22 -1.93 -14.18
N ILE A 45 -10.50 -0.84 -14.47
CA ILE A 45 -9.87 -0.62 -15.78
C ILE A 45 -8.79 -1.67 -16.03
N PHE A 46 -7.90 -1.90 -15.06
CA PHE A 46 -6.84 -2.89 -15.17
C PHE A 46 -7.42 -4.32 -15.28
N GLY A 47 -8.45 -4.63 -14.50
CA GLY A 47 -9.17 -5.90 -14.57
C GLY A 47 -8.42 -7.12 -14.03
N GLY A 48 -7.28 -6.91 -13.37
CA GLY A 48 -6.45 -7.93 -12.72
C GLY A 48 -6.24 -7.59 -11.25
N ILE A 49 -5.18 -8.15 -10.66
CA ILE A 49 -4.81 -7.92 -9.25
C ILE A 49 -4.42 -6.46 -9.03
N TYR A 50 -5.06 -5.82 -8.08
CA TYR A 50 -4.78 -4.44 -7.67
C TYR A 50 -4.31 -4.38 -6.22
N ILE A 51 -3.17 -3.75 -6.00
CA ILE A 51 -2.56 -3.56 -4.69
C ILE A 51 -2.66 -2.07 -4.32
N ALA A 52 -3.41 -1.77 -3.28
CA ALA A 52 -3.53 -0.41 -2.76
C ALA A 52 -2.36 -0.09 -1.81
N ASN A 53 -1.89 1.15 -1.83
CA ASN A 53 -0.80 1.61 -0.97
C ASN A 53 -1.07 3.04 -0.50
N GLU A 54 -0.50 3.39 0.63
CA GLU A 54 -0.44 4.69 1.31
C GLU A 54 -1.58 4.97 2.29
N GLY A 55 -1.17 5.27 3.53
CA GLY A 55 -2.04 5.78 4.59
C GLY A 55 -2.93 4.75 5.27
N PHE A 56 -2.85 3.48 4.89
CA PHE A 56 -3.69 2.44 5.48
C PHE A 56 -3.29 2.08 6.91
N THR A 57 -4.30 1.87 7.74
CA THR A 57 -4.21 1.13 9.00
C THR A 57 -4.73 -0.30 8.79
N ALA A 58 -4.57 -1.20 9.78
CA ALA A 58 -5.17 -2.53 9.73
C ALA A 58 -6.67 -2.47 9.42
N LYS A 59 -7.40 -1.56 10.09
CA LYS A 59 -8.84 -1.38 9.93
C LYS A 59 -9.20 -0.91 8.52
N THR A 60 -8.57 0.16 8.02
CA THR A 60 -8.89 0.71 6.70
C THR A 60 -8.42 -0.21 5.57
N ALA A 61 -7.35 -0.96 5.76
CA ALA A 61 -6.93 -2.01 4.83
C ALA A 61 -8.00 -3.11 4.72
N GLN A 62 -8.52 -3.60 5.86
CA GLN A 62 -9.58 -4.59 5.84
C GLN A 62 -10.84 -4.06 5.15
N GLN A 63 -11.20 -2.80 5.39
CA GLN A 63 -12.37 -2.18 4.76
C GLN A 63 -12.29 -2.17 3.23
N VAL A 64 -11.14 -1.80 2.65
CA VAL A 64 -11.00 -1.77 1.17
C VAL A 64 -10.97 -3.18 0.57
N LEU A 65 -10.44 -4.17 1.30
CA LEU A 65 -10.49 -5.57 0.88
C LEU A 65 -11.92 -6.10 0.91
N ASP A 66 -12.66 -5.88 1.99
CA ASP A 66 -14.05 -6.31 2.16
C ASP A 66 -14.97 -5.66 1.12
N ALA A 67 -14.72 -4.40 0.78
CA ALA A 67 -15.44 -3.67 -0.26
C ALA A 67 -15.08 -4.12 -1.68
N GLY A 68 -14.06 -4.96 -1.86
CA GLY A 68 -13.58 -5.39 -3.18
C GLY A 68 -12.86 -4.27 -3.95
N GLU A 69 -12.43 -3.21 -3.28
CA GLU A 69 -11.72 -2.07 -3.89
C GLU A 69 -10.24 -2.36 -4.14
N ALA A 70 -9.68 -3.35 -3.47
CA ALA A 70 -8.32 -3.85 -3.68
C ALA A 70 -8.28 -5.36 -3.43
N ASP A 71 -7.27 -6.03 -3.97
CA ASP A 71 -6.99 -7.46 -3.73
C ASP A 71 -5.93 -7.66 -2.64
N ALA A 72 -5.09 -6.65 -2.45
CA ALA A 72 -4.09 -6.59 -1.38
C ALA A 72 -3.82 -5.14 -0.98
N VAL A 73 -3.22 -4.96 0.19
CA VAL A 73 -2.76 -3.64 0.67
C VAL A 73 -1.29 -3.73 1.04
N ALA A 74 -0.49 -2.81 0.50
CA ALA A 74 0.93 -2.71 0.80
C ALA A 74 1.19 -1.71 1.92
N PHE A 75 2.13 -2.05 2.80
CA PHE A 75 2.59 -1.22 3.91
C PHE A 75 4.10 -0.99 3.78
N GLY A 76 4.53 0.27 3.79
CA GLY A 76 5.94 0.65 3.78
C GLY A 76 6.49 0.73 5.20
N LYS A 77 6.52 1.95 5.76
CA LYS A 77 7.13 2.24 7.08
C LYS A 77 6.64 1.33 8.21
N THR A 78 5.36 0.98 8.20
CA THR A 78 4.78 0.08 9.21
C THR A 78 5.37 -1.32 9.11
N PHE A 79 5.59 -1.83 7.89
CA PHE A 79 6.19 -3.14 7.69
C PHE A 79 7.69 -3.15 7.99
N ILE A 80 8.41 -2.05 7.69
CA ILE A 80 9.82 -1.89 8.10
C ILE A 80 9.96 -2.06 9.62
N ALA A 81 9.07 -1.43 10.40
CA ALA A 81 9.11 -1.48 11.86
C ALA A 81 8.57 -2.78 12.47
N ASN A 82 7.84 -3.58 11.72
CA ASN A 82 7.16 -4.78 12.19
C ASN A 82 7.39 -5.94 11.22
N PRO A 83 8.45 -6.72 11.37
CA PRO A 83 8.77 -7.83 10.45
C PRO A 83 7.66 -8.89 10.39
N ASP A 84 6.85 -8.98 11.43
CA ASP A 84 5.72 -9.87 11.61
C ASP A 84 4.36 -9.15 11.49
N LEU A 85 4.29 -8.06 10.71
CA LEU A 85 3.10 -7.20 10.61
C LEU A 85 1.79 -7.96 10.34
N PRO A 86 1.72 -8.94 9.42
CA PRO A 86 0.49 -9.69 9.20
C PRO A 86 0.00 -10.44 10.46
N GLN A 87 0.92 -11.02 11.23
CA GLN A 87 0.59 -11.69 12.49
C GLN A 87 0.08 -10.69 13.53
N ARG A 88 0.74 -9.53 13.66
CA ARG A 88 0.30 -8.46 14.56
C ARG A 88 -1.11 -7.97 14.21
N PHE A 89 -1.41 -7.80 12.95
CA PHE A 89 -2.75 -7.44 12.50
C PHE A 89 -3.78 -8.51 12.83
N ALA A 90 -3.46 -9.80 12.59
CA ALA A 90 -4.37 -10.91 12.83
C ALA A 90 -4.82 -11.03 14.29
N ILE A 91 -3.93 -10.72 15.25
CA ILE A 91 -4.21 -10.81 16.68
C ILE A 91 -4.38 -9.45 17.36
N SER A 92 -4.46 -8.37 16.57
CA SER A 92 -4.56 -6.99 17.07
C SER A 92 -3.47 -6.62 18.09
N ALA A 93 -2.24 -7.10 17.87
CA ALA A 93 -1.11 -6.79 18.73
C ALA A 93 -0.61 -5.35 18.55
N ALA A 94 0.06 -4.83 19.57
CA ALA A 94 0.73 -3.53 19.50
C ALA A 94 1.82 -3.53 18.43
N LEU A 95 1.95 -2.42 17.73
CA LEU A 95 2.97 -2.23 16.69
C LEU A 95 4.23 -1.58 17.28
N ASN A 96 5.38 -1.94 16.73
CA ASN A 96 6.62 -1.20 16.98
C ASN A 96 6.54 0.18 16.32
N GLU A 97 7.08 1.19 17.00
CA GLU A 97 7.18 2.54 16.44
C GLU A 97 8.26 2.60 15.35
N PRO A 98 7.94 3.11 14.16
CA PRO A 98 8.93 3.34 13.12
C PRO A 98 9.98 4.37 13.55
N LYS A 99 11.23 4.17 13.14
CA LYS A 99 12.34 5.10 13.34
C LYS A 99 12.75 5.72 12.00
N PRO A 100 12.10 6.82 11.55
CA PRO A 100 12.30 7.38 10.21
C PRO A 100 13.74 7.72 9.88
N ASP A 101 14.51 8.17 10.86
CA ASP A 101 15.94 8.53 10.71
C ASP A 101 16.81 7.33 10.30
N LEU A 102 16.30 6.10 10.53
CA LEU A 102 17.01 4.87 10.21
C LEU A 102 16.56 4.22 8.89
N PHE A 103 15.50 4.70 8.25
CA PHE A 103 14.95 4.04 7.03
C PHE A 103 15.96 3.95 5.88
N TYR A 104 16.85 4.92 5.78
CA TYR A 104 17.87 4.99 4.75
C TYR A 104 19.29 5.00 5.32
N ALA A 105 19.44 4.73 6.63
CA ALA A 105 20.74 4.64 7.27
C ALA A 105 21.48 3.36 6.82
N GLN A 106 22.80 3.43 6.80
CA GLN A 106 23.62 2.25 6.56
C GLN A 106 23.80 1.44 7.86
N GLY A 107 23.92 0.12 7.71
CA GLY A 107 24.18 -0.78 8.84
C GLY A 107 22.92 -1.52 9.33
N PRO A 108 23.04 -2.28 10.42
CA PRO A 108 21.98 -3.16 10.89
C PRO A 108 20.85 -2.43 11.64
N ALA A 109 21.15 -1.27 12.23
CA ALA A 109 20.19 -0.52 13.03
C ALA A 109 19.00 -0.03 12.18
N GLY A 110 17.77 -0.32 12.62
CA GLY A 110 16.55 0.00 11.89
C GLY A 110 16.30 -0.88 10.66
N TYR A 111 17.17 -1.87 10.41
CA TYR A 111 17.05 -2.79 9.29
C TYR A 111 16.73 -4.22 9.73
N ILE A 112 17.44 -4.74 10.72
CA ILE A 112 17.29 -6.11 11.20
C ILE A 112 17.03 -6.23 12.71
N ASP A 113 16.83 -5.13 13.40
CA ASP A 113 16.76 -5.06 14.86
C ASP A 113 15.37 -4.73 15.43
N TYR A 114 14.36 -4.60 14.58
CA TYR A 114 12.99 -4.47 15.06
C TYR A 114 12.49 -5.79 15.64
N PRO A 115 11.94 -5.79 16.87
CA PRO A 115 11.52 -7.03 17.51
C PRO A 115 10.25 -7.61 16.87
N ALA A 116 10.25 -8.94 16.66
CA ALA A 116 9.04 -9.69 16.41
C ALA A 116 8.30 -9.98 17.73
N LEU A 117 7.08 -10.47 17.62
CA LEU A 117 6.34 -11.02 18.76
C LEU A 117 7.07 -12.27 19.29
N SER A 118 7.14 -12.36 20.59
CA SER A 118 7.70 -13.53 21.29
C SER A 118 6.66 -14.64 21.40
#